data_2b38146b3145cf3117047f505076426b
#
_entry.id   2b38146b3145cf3117047f505076426b
#
_cell.length_a   1.000
_cell.length_b   1.000
_cell.length_c   1.000
_cell.angle_alpha   90.00
_cell.angle_beta   90.00
_cell.angle_gamma   90.00
#
_symmetry.space_group_name_H-M   'P 1'
#
loop_
_entity.id
_entity.type
_entity.pdbx_description
1 polymer ?
#
loop_
_entity_poly.entity_id
_entity_poly.type
_entity_poly.pdbx_seq_one_letter_code
_entity_poly.pdbx_strand_id
1 'polypeptide(L)'
;VRELDIGLAEPLNFATGLEWREESFDITAGDQASWEAGPYAAQGFNIGSHGFKGFGPEAAGKNTRDNIGVYVDMETYLTDEMMVGAAVRYEDFSTFGDTLDYKLTTQYEVTEDFSLRASHSTGFRAPTVGQENVVNTQTSIVEGNLIQTFIAPPTNPLSAFYGGKVLQPEESTSYAFGAVYEYEDFFMTIDYYNIEVTGRLAQSSQISVESDDYAALRAAGVENPELISAVTYYSNDFDTTTQGIDLVATYEMELMGGDTKLSLAYNWTDTQVDKFNPDTTNEGKVKRLEDGMPDHRATLTLAQSWDKLSMFVRGNFYGEYYATHADDTSDWGSEMADSAVTIDLEASYRLTDNFTLSAGANNLFDQEAQKLKDGTLGELGAIYYESGPFDYNGGYYYVQGRYTF
;
A
#
# COMPACT_ATOMS: atom_id res chain seq x y z
N VAL A 1 19.52 -2.07 -24.79
CA VAL A 1 19.36 -0.64 -25.13
C VAL A 1 20.30 -0.32 -26.27
N ARG A 2 19.84 0.47 -27.23
CA ARG A 2 20.59 0.96 -28.39
C ARG A 2 20.19 2.40 -28.71
N GLU A 3 21.15 3.22 -29.03
CA GLU A 3 20.91 4.54 -29.63
C GLU A 3 20.89 4.40 -31.14
N LEU A 4 19.85 4.92 -31.80
CA LEU A 4 19.63 4.86 -33.23
C LEU A 4 19.52 6.29 -33.76
N ASP A 5 20.48 6.70 -34.60
CA ASP A 5 20.39 7.97 -35.30
C ASP A 5 19.40 7.82 -36.46
N ILE A 6 18.23 8.43 -36.30
CA ILE A 6 17.14 8.42 -37.27
C ILE A 6 16.83 9.83 -37.83
N GLY A 7 17.72 10.81 -37.53
CA GLY A 7 17.62 12.17 -38.05
C GLY A 7 16.65 13.08 -37.24
N LEU A 8 16.40 12.78 -35.97
CA LEU A 8 15.69 13.64 -35.01
C LEU A 8 16.69 14.54 -34.27
N ALA A 9 16.21 15.39 -33.36
CA ALA A 9 17.05 16.30 -32.57
C ALA A 9 18.11 15.53 -31.76
N GLU A 10 17.71 14.39 -31.17
CA GLU A 10 18.61 13.44 -30.52
C GLU A 10 18.39 12.00 -31.05
N PRO A 11 19.39 11.11 -30.87
CA PRO A 11 19.24 9.71 -31.23
C PRO A 11 18.06 9.06 -30.44
N LEU A 12 17.33 8.18 -31.16
CA LEU A 12 16.30 7.37 -30.54
C LEU A 12 16.93 6.34 -29.58
N ASN A 13 16.59 6.43 -28.29
CA ASN A 13 16.86 5.38 -27.32
C ASN A 13 15.85 4.25 -27.56
N PHE A 14 16.33 3.10 -27.99
CA PHE A 14 15.54 1.91 -28.23
C PHE A 14 15.93 0.81 -27.26
N ALA A 15 14.96 0.33 -26.46
CA ALA A 15 15.15 -0.83 -25.59
C ALA A 15 14.14 -1.93 -25.94
N THR A 16 14.57 -3.17 -25.85
CA THR A 16 13.72 -4.34 -25.96
C THR A 16 14.26 -5.45 -25.07
N GLY A 17 13.39 -6.31 -24.59
CA GLY A 17 13.76 -7.45 -23.77
C GLY A 17 12.77 -8.59 -23.83
N LEU A 18 13.26 -9.76 -23.47
CA LEU A 18 12.52 -10.98 -23.21
C LEU A 18 12.81 -11.40 -21.76
N GLU A 19 11.77 -11.67 -21.01
CA GLU A 19 11.84 -12.11 -19.63
C GLU A 19 11.07 -13.41 -19.47
N TRP A 20 11.63 -14.33 -18.68
CA TRP A 20 10.91 -15.47 -18.13
C TRP A 20 11.08 -15.47 -16.62
N ARG A 21 9.99 -15.69 -15.87
CA ARG A 21 9.97 -15.68 -14.42
C ARG A 21 9.12 -16.82 -13.91
N GLU A 22 9.59 -17.49 -12.85
CA GLU A 22 8.82 -18.42 -12.03
C GLU A 22 8.63 -17.83 -10.62
N GLU A 23 7.41 -17.87 -10.12
CA GLU A 23 7.05 -17.51 -8.76
C GLU A 23 6.55 -18.74 -8.03
N SER A 24 6.86 -18.87 -6.74
CA SER A 24 6.39 -19.97 -5.92
C SER A 24 5.90 -19.52 -4.56
N PHE A 25 4.86 -20.19 -4.07
CA PHE A 25 4.33 -20.07 -2.73
C PHE A 25 4.37 -21.45 -2.09
N ASP A 26 5.13 -21.58 -1.00
CA ASP A 26 5.38 -22.85 -0.31
C ASP A 26 5.00 -22.73 1.16
N ILE A 27 4.12 -23.61 1.62
CA ILE A 27 3.75 -23.74 3.03
C ILE A 27 4.21 -25.09 3.53
N THR A 28 4.96 -25.11 4.61
CA THR A 28 5.35 -26.33 5.33
C THR A 28 4.50 -26.47 6.59
N ALA A 29 3.94 -27.66 6.81
CA ALA A 29 3.18 -27.93 8.02
C ALA A 29 4.04 -27.70 9.27
N GLY A 30 3.44 -27.06 10.27
CA GLY A 30 4.04 -26.86 11.58
C GLY A 30 4.03 -28.11 12.44
N ASP A 31 4.48 -27.97 13.70
CA ASP A 31 4.40 -29.05 14.68
C ASP A 31 2.95 -29.50 14.87
N GLN A 32 2.73 -30.82 14.99
CA GLN A 32 1.40 -31.46 15.11
C GLN A 32 0.54 -30.78 16.19
N ALA A 33 1.12 -30.46 17.35
CA ALA A 33 0.42 -29.81 18.45
C ALA A 33 -0.10 -28.40 18.12
N SER A 34 0.42 -27.73 17.07
CA SER A 34 0.00 -26.39 16.67
C SER A 34 -1.28 -26.38 15.81
N TRP A 35 -1.64 -27.51 15.19
CA TRP A 35 -2.78 -27.58 14.25
C TRP A 35 -3.77 -28.72 14.53
N GLU A 36 -3.40 -29.74 15.32
CA GLU A 36 -4.28 -30.85 15.67
C GLU A 36 -5.27 -30.45 16.77
N ALA A 37 -6.51 -30.87 16.62
CA ALA A 37 -7.54 -30.66 17.64
C ALA A 37 -7.20 -31.48 18.91
N GLY A 38 -6.94 -30.78 20.01
CA GLY A 38 -6.68 -31.41 21.31
C GLY A 38 -7.97 -31.97 21.96
N PRO A 39 -7.84 -32.72 23.07
CA PRO A 39 -8.97 -33.39 23.73
C PRO A 39 -10.03 -32.41 24.28
N TYR A 40 -9.70 -31.15 24.41
CA TYR A 40 -10.60 -30.12 24.91
C TYR A 40 -11.25 -29.26 23.82
N ALA A 41 -10.90 -29.47 22.55
CA ALA A 41 -11.48 -28.71 21.41
C ALA A 41 -13.01 -28.85 21.37
N ALA A 42 -13.55 -30.03 21.68
CA ALA A 42 -15.00 -30.27 21.77
C ALA A 42 -15.69 -29.49 22.93
N GLN A 43 -14.92 -28.86 23.81
CA GLN A 43 -15.43 -28.02 24.92
C GLN A 43 -15.27 -26.52 24.61
N GLY A 44 -14.90 -26.16 23.37
CA GLY A 44 -14.75 -24.77 22.92
C GLY A 44 -13.35 -24.18 23.13
N PHE A 45 -12.34 -25.01 23.48
CA PHE A 45 -10.96 -24.54 23.52
C PHE A 45 -10.36 -24.47 22.13
N ASN A 46 -9.55 -23.44 21.88
CA ASN A 46 -8.88 -23.23 20.59
C ASN A 46 -7.93 -24.36 20.25
N ILE A 47 -7.75 -24.59 18.95
CA ILE A 47 -6.76 -25.50 18.38
C ILE A 47 -5.41 -24.76 18.27
N GLY A 48 -4.33 -25.38 18.74
CA GLY A 48 -2.99 -24.80 18.66
C GLY A 48 -2.75 -23.67 19.68
N SER A 49 -2.01 -22.64 19.29
CA SER A 49 -1.75 -21.46 20.09
C SER A 49 -2.98 -20.55 20.16
N HIS A 50 -3.09 -19.78 21.24
CA HIS A 50 -4.18 -18.81 21.41
C HIS A 50 -4.12 -17.74 20.31
N GLY A 51 -5.17 -17.60 19.54
CA GLY A 51 -5.30 -16.64 18.43
C GLY A 51 -4.96 -17.21 17.04
N PHE A 52 -4.06 -18.17 16.91
CA PHE A 52 -3.66 -18.73 15.61
C PHE A 52 -3.53 -20.25 15.67
N LYS A 53 -4.25 -20.94 14.80
CA LYS A 53 -3.98 -22.34 14.47
C LYS A 53 -2.73 -22.38 13.58
N GLY A 54 -1.78 -23.31 13.86
CA GLY A 54 -0.65 -23.56 12.98
C GLY A 54 -1.08 -24.16 11.64
N PHE A 55 -0.24 -24.02 10.62
CA PHE A 55 -0.47 -24.66 9.33
C PHE A 55 -0.46 -26.16 9.46
N GLY A 56 -1.57 -26.80 9.13
CA GLY A 56 -1.68 -28.25 9.09
C GLY A 56 -1.29 -28.82 7.73
N PRO A 57 -1.29 -30.16 7.60
CA PRO A 57 -1.01 -30.82 6.33
C PRO A 57 -1.95 -30.40 5.19
N GLU A 58 -3.16 -29.98 5.50
CA GLU A 58 -4.15 -29.47 4.53
C GLU A 58 -3.76 -28.14 3.90
N ALA A 59 -2.96 -27.34 4.61
CA ALA A 59 -2.45 -26.06 4.12
C ALA A 59 -1.06 -26.20 3.45
N ALA A 60 -0.37 -27.32 3.69
CA ALA A 60 0.98 -27.53 3.21
C ALA A 60 1.00 -27.90 1.72
N GLY A 61 1.96 -27.35 1.00
CA GLY A 61 2.16 -27.61 -0.42
C GLY A 61 2.96 -26.52 -1.09
N LYS A 62 3.36 -26.78 -2.32
CA LYS A 62 4.06 -25.83 -3.17
C LYS A 62 3.21 -25.53 -4.41
N ASN A 63 2.87 -24.27 -4.60
CA ASN A 63 2.18 -23.76 -5.77
C ASN A 63 3.15 -22.87 -6.56
N THR A 64 3.16 -22.99 -7.87
CA THR A 64 4.04 -22.23 -8.75
C THR A 64 3.26 -21.57 -9.89
N ARG A 65 3.78 -20.46 -10.40
CA ARG A 65 3.32 -19.79 -11.59
C ARG A 65 4.53 -19.30 -12.37
N ASP A 66 4.49 -19.45 -13.69
CA ASP A 66 5.47 -18.83 -14.58
C ASP A 66 4.81 -17.86 -15.56
N ASN A 67 5.64 -16.93 -16.03
CA ASN A 67 5.25 -16.03 -17.09
C ASN A 67 6.41 -15.76 -18.07
N ILE A 68 6.04 -15.39 -19.29
CA ILE A 68 6.94 -14.88 -20.31
C ILE A 68 6.49 -13.46 -20.66
N GLY A 69 7.43 -12.50 -20.67
CA GLY A 69 7.22 -11.12 -21.02
C GLY A 69 8.11 -10.66 -22.16
N VAL A 70 7.55 -9.85 -23.05
CA VAL A 70 8.30 -9.17 -24.13
C VAL A 70 7.94 -7.69 -24.10
N TYR A 71 8.94 -6.83 -24.25
CA TYR A 71 8.69 -5.39 -24.29
C TYR A 71 9.53 -4.67 -25.32
N VAL A 72 9.02 -3.53 -25.74
CA VAL A 72 9.71 -2.51 -26.52
C VAL A 72 9.48 -1.16 -25.86
N ASP A 73 10.55 -0.38 -25.74
CA ASP A 73 10.54 0.97 -25.19
C ASP A 73 11.35 1.89 -26.10
N MET A 74 10.83 3.08 -26.36
CA MET A 74 11.41 4.08 -27.27
C MET A 74 11.27 5.47 -26.65
N GLU A 75 12.37 6.22 -26.63
CA GLU A 75 12.39 7.60 -26.15
C GLU A 75 13.33 8.45 -27.01
N THR A 76 12.92 9.66 -27.35
CA THR A 76 13.74 10.59 -28.13
C THR A 76 13.27 12.03 -27.98
N TYR A 77 14.12 12.99 -28.32
CA TYR A 77 13.75 14.37 -28.55
C TYR A 77 13.34 14.57 -30.03
N LEU A 78 12.07 14.92 -30.24
CA LEU A 78 11.55 15.27 -31.57
C LEU A 78 12.07 16.62 -32.03
N THR A 79 12.16 17.59 -31.11
CA THR A 79 12.82 18.88 -31.24
C THR A 79 13.71 19.10 -30.02
N ASP A 80 14.52 20.15 -30.00
CA ASP A 80 15.38 20.49 -28.87
C ASP A 80 14.57 20.69 -27.56
N GLU A 81 13.28 21.05 -27.66
CA GLU A 81 12.40 21.34 -26.52
C GLU A 81 11.39 20.21 -26.21
N MET A 82 11.21 19.24 -27.14
CA MET A 82 10.13 18.24 -27.00
C MET A 82 10.64 16.81 -26.96
N MET A 83 10.59 16.20 -25.77
CA MET A 83 10.81 14.79 -25.58
C MET A 83 9.50 14.00 -25.69
N VAL A 84 9.55 12.82 -26.29
CA VAL A 84 8.46 11.85 -26.35
C VAL A 84 8.97 10.44 -26.05
N GLY A 85 8.15 9.67 -25.34
CA GLY A 85 8.41 8.26 -25.05
C GLY A 85 7.18 7.40 -25.33
N ALA A 86 7.41 6.17 -25.80
CA ALA A 86 6.37 5.16 -26.00
C ALA A 86 6.91 3.78 -25.63
N ALA A 87 6.17 3.06 -24.81
CA ALA A 87 6.49 1.68 -24.43
C ALA A 87 5.28 0.77 -24.62
N VAL A 88 5.54 -0.50 -24.95
CA VAL A 88 4.55 -1.57 -24.98
C VAL A 88 5.15 -2.83 -24.37
N ARG A 89 4.36 -3.54 -23.56
CA ARG A 89 4.72 -4.81 -22.90
C ARG A 89 3.60 -5.81 -23.07
N TYR A 90 3.94 -7.00 -23.50
CA TYR A 90 3.06 -8.17 -23.54
C TYR A 90 3.60 -9.22 -22.58
N GLU A 91 2.72 -9.81 -21.77
CA GLU A 91 3.05 -10.91 -20.88
C GLU A 91 2.00 -12.01 -20.98
N ASP A 92 2.45 -13.27 -20.86
CA ASP A 92 1.60 -14.46 -20.81
C ASP A 92 1.91 -15.26 -19.55
N PHE A 93 0.88 -15.45 -18.72
CA PHE A 93 0.95 -16.11 -17.41
C PHE A 93 0.27 -17.47 -17.47
N SER A 94 0.87 -18.48 -16.83
CA SER A 94 0.36 -19.84 -16.80
C SER A 94 -0.97 -20.01 -16.05
N THR A 95 -1.44 -19.02 -15.26
CA THR A 95 -2.64 -19.13 -14.42
C THR A 95 -3.87 -18.40 -14.97
N PHE A 96 -3.72 -17.20 -15.53
CA PHE A 96 -4.87 -16.36 -15.93
C PHE A 96 -4.81 -15.85 -17.37
N GLY A 97 -3.73 -16.15 -18.14
CA GLY A 97 -3.59 -15.75 -19.54
C GLY A 97 -2.72 -14.52 -19.74
N ASP A 98 -3.00 -13.74 -20.78
CA ASP A 98 -2.13 -12.68 -21.27
C ASP A 98 -2.60 -11.28 -20.90
N THR A 99 -1.62 -10.35 -20.87
CA THR A 99 -1.85 -8.91 -20.70
C THR A 99 -1.07 -8.13 -21.75
N LEU A 100 -1.60 -6.97 -22.15
CA LEU A 100 -0.94 -6.03 -23.05
C LEU A 100 -1.05 -4.62 -22.49
N ASP A 101 0.08 -4.04 -22.13
CA ASP A 101 0.16 -2.70 -21.55
C ASP A 101 0.99 -1.78 -22.40
N TYR A 102 0.67 -0.49 -22.31
CA TYR A 102 1.42 0.56 -22.98
C TYR A 102 1.57 1.81 -22.12
N LYS A 103 2.58 2.61 -22.45
CA LYS A 103 2.83 3.92 -21.85
C LYS A 103 3.23 4.92 -22.91
N LEU A 104 2.64 6.10 -22.84
CA LEU A 104 3.02 7.27 -23.63
C LEU A 104 3.44 8.38 -22.68
N THR A 105 4.55 9.05 -22.99
CA THR A 105 5.07 10.17 -22.20
C THR A 105 5.46 11.32 -23.10
N THR A 106 5.35 12.53 -22.62
CA THR A 106 5.89 13.72 -23.25
C THR A 106 6.36 14.73 -22.22
N GLN A 107 7.42 15.44 -22.53
CA GLN A 107 7.88 16.63 -21.84
C GLN A 107 8.13 17.71 -22.87
N TYR A 108 7.70 18.94 -22.54
CA TYR A 108 7.88 20.09 -23.40
C TYR A 108 8.48 21.25 -22.60
N GLU A 109 9.66 21.70 -23.01
CA GLU A 109 10.33 22.87 -22.44
C GLU A 109 9.73 24.13 -23.07
N VAL A 110 8.86 24.83 -22.32
CA VAL A 110 8.19 26.05 -22.76
C VAL A 110 9.16 27.22 -22.74
N THR A 111 10.03 27.26 -21.74
CA THR A 111 11.16 28.17 -21.60
C THR A 111 12.31 27.44 -20.92
N GLU A 112 13.51 28.04 -20.86
CA GLU A 112 14.66 27.48 -20.11
C GLU A 112 14.35 27.16 -18.64
N ASP A 113 13.40 27.89 -18.04
CA ASP A 113 13.03 27.74 -16.60
C ASP A 113 11.72 26.98 -16.40
N PHE A 114 10.94 26.68 -17.44
CA PHE A 114 9.59 26.11 -17.30
C PHE A 114 9.31 25.00 -18.29
N SER A 115 8.96 23.82 -17.79
CA SER A 115 8.55 22.68 -18.60
C SER A 115 7.20 22.09 -18.16
N LEU A 116 6.49 21.50 -19.10
CA LEU A 116 5.27 20.72 -18.93
C LEU A 116 5.55 19.26 -19.21
N ARG A 117 4.87 18.38 -18.46
CA ARG A 117 4.96 16.93 -18.69
C ARG A 117 3.58 16.28 -18.67
N ALA A 118 3.39 15.26 -19.47
CA ALA A 118 2.17 14.46 -19.47
C ALA A 118 2.49 12.98 -19.70
N SER A 119 1.68 12.12 -19.12
CA SER A 119 1.74 10.69 -19.38
C SER A 119 0.36 10.06 -19.41
N HIS A 120 0.24 9.01 -20.20
CA HIS A 120 -0.89 8.09 -20.20
C HIS A 120 -0.36 6.66 -20.25
N SER A 121 -0.88 5.79 -19.39
CA SER A 121 -0.47 4.38 -19.36
C SER A 121 -1.60 3.48 -18.92
N THR A 122 -1.54 2.25 -19.41
CA THR A 122 -2.21 1.11 -18.80
C THR A 122 -1.22 0.30 -17.96
N GLY A 123 -1.72 -0.54 -17.09
CA GLY A 123 -0.93 -1.45 -16.28
C GLY A 123 -1.81 -2.53 -15.65
N PHE A 124 -1.20 -3.56 -15.13
CA PHE A 124 -1.90 -4.61 -14.41
C PHE A 124 -1.14 -5.05 -13.16
N ARG A 125 -1.85 -5.70 -12.27
CA ARG A 125 -1.27 -6.43 -11.15
C ARG A 125 -1.83 -7.85 -11.09
N ALA A 126 -0.97 -8.84 -11.33
CA ALA A 126 -1.33 -10.24 -11.20
C ALA A 126 -1.71 -10.58 -9.75
N PRO A 127 -2.72 -11.44 -9.49
CA PRO A 127 -2.89 -12.06 -8.19
C PRO A 127 -1.57 -12.72 -7.77
N THR A 128 -1.20 -12.67 -6.51
CA THR A 128 -0.03 -13.43 -6.06
C THR A 128 -0.37 -14.93 -5.98
N VAL A 129 0.64 -15.80 -6.13
CA VAL A 129 0.45 -17.26 -5.95
C VAL A 129 -0.11 -17.57 -4.55
N GLY A 130 0.23 -16.73 -3.54
CA GLY A 130 -0.32 -16.84 -2.19
C GLY A 130 -1.81 -16.49 -2.12
N GLN A 131 -2.26 -15.42 -2.77
CA GLN A 131 -3.69 -15.03 -2.81
C GLN A 131 -4.57 -16.11 -3.45
N GLU A 132 -4.04 -16.79 -4.47
CA GLU A 132 -4.73 -17.88 -5.17
C GLU A 132 -4.83 -19.17 -4.35
N ASN A 133 -3.88 -19.41 -3.40
CA ASN A 133 -3.67 -20.74 -2.82
C ASN A 133 -3.62 -20.79 -1.28
N VAL A 134 -3.68 -19.65 -0.59
CA VAL A 134 -3.54 -19.62 0.87
C VAL A 134 -4.68 -20.38 1.56
N VAL A 135 -4.31 -21.25 2.49
CA VAL A 135 -5.22 -21.92 3.44
C VAL A 135 -4.74 -21.58 4.85
N ASN A 136 -5.59 -20.94 5.63
CA ASN A 136 -5.27 -20.61 7.02
C ASN A 136 -6.55 -20.59 7.88
N THR A 137 -6.39 -20.61 9.19
CA THR A 137 -7.46 -20.36 10.16
C THR A 137 -6.97 -19.32 11.14
N GLN A 138 -7.70 -18.24 11.28
CA GLN A 138 -7.43 -17.19 12.26
C GLN A 138 -8.59 -17.03 13.22
N THR A 139 -8.31 -16.54 14.42
CA THR A 139 -9.33 -16.16 15.36
C THR A 139 -9.57 -14.66 15.20
N SER A 140 -10.79 -14.27 14.94
CA SER A 140 -11.22 -12.87 14.81
C SER A 140 -12.25 -12.53 15.87
N ILE A 141 -12.38 -11.23 16.16
CA ILE A 141 -13.41 -10.72 17.05
C ILE A 141 -14.53 -10.13 16.21
N VAL A 142 -15.73 -10.69 16.35
CA VAL A 142 -16.93 -10.20 15.66
C VAL A 142 -17.99 -9.91 16.73
N GLU A 143 -18.45 -8.66 16.82
CA GLU A 143 -19.42 -8.20 17.81
C GLU A 143 -19.06 -8.61 19.26
N GLY A 144 -17.75 -8.53 19.60
CA GLY A 144 -17.24 -8.91 20.92
C GLY A 144 -17.08 -10.42 21.15
N ASN A 145 -17.37 -11.27 20.19
CA ASN A 145 -17.21 -12.72 20.26
C ASN A 145 -15.99 -13.20 19.49
N LEU A 146 -15.23 -14.12 20.07
CA LEU A 146 -14.15 -14.81 19.37
C LEU A 146 -14.75 -15.85 18.41
N ILE A 147 -14.46 -15.72 17.11
CA ILE A 147 -14.85 -16.68 16.09
C ILE A 147 -13.62 -17.18 15.36
N GLN A 148 -13.73 -18.41 14.82
CA GLN A 148 -12.70 -18.97 13.94
C GLN A 148 -13.10 -18.74 12.49
N THR A 149 -12.28 -17.96 11.79
CA THR A 149 -12.44 -17.65 10.37
C THR A 149 -11.48 -18.50 9.55
N PHE A 150 -12.01 -19.21 8.58
CA PHE A 150 -11.23 -20.00 7.64
C PHE A 150 -10.90 -19.16 6.41
N ILE A 151 -9.61 -18.95 6.15
CA ILE A 151 -9.11 -18.34 4.93
C ILE A 151 -8.88 -19.46 3.93
N ALA A 152 -9.62 -19.45 2.82
CA ALA A 152 -9.55 -20.49 1.82
C ALA A 152 -9.21 -19.94 0.43
N PRO A 153 -8.59 -20.74 -0.46
CA PRO A 153 -8.47 -20.38 -1.87
C PRO A 153 -9.83 -20.01 -2.47
N PRO A 154 -9.91 -19.03 -3.36
CA PRO A 154 -11.18 -18.62 -3.97
C PRO A 154 -11.93 -19.76 -4.68
N THR A 155 -11.19 -20.74 -5.19
CA THR A 155 -11.72 -21.93 -5.88
C THR A 155 -12.01 -23.12 -4.96
N ASN A 156 -11.75 -22.99 -3.66
CA ASN A 156 -12.11 -24.02 -2.67
C ASN A 156 -13.64 -24.18 -2.65
N PRO A 157 -14.19 -25.40 -2.49
CA PRO A 157 -15.64 -25.63 -2.44
C PRO A 157 -16.39 -24.72 -1.47
N LEU A 158 -15.82 -24.41 -0.31
CA LEU A 158 -16.40 -23.49 0.67
C LEU A 158 -16.48 -22.06 0.12
N SER A 159 -15.36 -21.52 -0.39
CA SER A 159 -15.31 -20.18 -0.99
C SER A 159 -16.21 -20.09 -2.21
N ALA A 160 -16.17 -21.10 -3.09
CA ALA A 160 -17.01 -21.16 -4.30
C ALA A 160 -18.51 -21.16 -3.99
N PHE A 161 -18.94 -21.81 -2.90
CA PHE A 161 -20.32 -21.79 -2.44
C PHE A 161 -20.80 -20.37 -2.10
N TYR A 162 -19.92 -19.55 -1.50
CA TYR A 162 -20.19 -18.14 -1.17
C TYR A 162 -19.75 -17.16 -2.25
N GLY A 163 -19.53 -17.60 -3.49
CA GLY A 163 -19.29 -16.73 -4.64
C GLY A 163 -17.82 -16.56 -5.04
N GLY A 164 -16.89 -17.30 -4.42
CA GLY A 164 -15.47 -17.33 -4.80
C GLY A 164 -15.26 -17.79 -6.24
N LYS A 165 -14.33 -17.16 -6.95
CA LYS A 165 -14.01 -17.41 -8.37
C LYS A 165 -12.50 -17.40 -8.58
N VAL A 166 -12.06 -17.92 -9.72
CA VAL A 166 -10.67 -17.76 -10.17
C VAL A 166 -10.32 -16.27 -10.22
N LEU A 167 -9.23 -15.91 -9.57
CA LEU A 167 -8.76 -14.52 -9.54
C LEU A 167 -8.29 -14.09 -10.94
N GLN A 168 -8.57 -12.85 -11.27
CA GLN A 168 -8.14 -12.17 -12.47
C GLN A 168 -7.11 -11.09 -12.11
N PRO A 169 -6.25 -10.64 -13.03
CA PRO A 169 -5.42 -9.47 -12.76
C PRO A 169 -6.28 -8.24 -12.48
N GLU A 170 -5.76 -7.36 -11.63
CA GLU A 170 -6.24 -5.98 -11.56
C GLU A 170 -5.72 -5.25 -12.79
N GLU A 171 -6.55 -4.44 -13.41
CA GLU A 171 -6.16 -3.59 -14.55
C GLU A 171 -6.22 -2.12 -14.15
N SER A 172 -5.29 -1.32 -14.65
CA SER A 172 -5.27 0.11 -14.39
C SER A 172 -5.12 0.95 -15.64
N THR A 173 -5.73 2.14 -15.60
CA THR A 173 -5.52 3.22 -16.57
C THR A 173 -5.14 4.47 -15.81
N SER A 174 -4.03 5.10 -16.20
CA SER A 174 -3.46 6.25 -15.50
C SER A 174 -3.23 7.42 -16.45
N TYR A 175 -3.55 8.62 -15.97
CA TYR A 175 -3.23 9.90 -16.59
C TYR A 175 -2.46 10.76 -15.59
N ALA A 176 -1.40 11.40 -16.04
CA ALA A 176 -0.72 12.41 -15.23
C ALA A 176 -0.35 13.62 -16.08
N PHE A 177 -0.46 14.80 -15.45
CA PHE A 177 -0.09 16.09 -16.04
C PHE A 177 0.69 16.87 -14.99
N GLY A 178 1.85 17.40 -15.36
CA GLY A 178 2.70 18.12 -14.44
C GLY A 178 3.38 19.33 -15.05
N ALA A 179 3.89 20.17 -14.17
CA ALA A 179 4.72 21.29 -14.51
C ALA A 179 5.95 21.33 -13.61
N VAL A 180 7.08 21.74 -14.16
CA VAL A 180 8.33 21.96 -13.46
C VAL A 180 8.76 23.38 -13.70
N TYR A 181 9.10 24.11 -12.63
CA TYR A 181 9.64 25.44 -12.68
C TYR A 181 10.95 25.51 -11.88
N GLU A 182 12.01 25.96 -12.50
CA GLU A 182 13.33 26.12 -11.92
C GLU A 182 13.90 27.49 -12.33
N TYR A 183 14.09 28.36 -11.38
CA TYR A 183 14.66 29.68 -11.63
C TYR A 183 15.57 30.08 -10.46
N GLU A 184 16.85 30.32 -10.74
CA GLU A 184 17.88 30.63 -9.73
C GLU A 184 17.85 29.59 -8.59
N ASP A 185 17.54 30.04 -7.38
CA ASP A 185 17.53 29.20 -6.18
C ASP A 185 16.14 28.62 -5.85
N PHE A 186 15.16 28.80 -6.74
CA PHE A 186 13.80 28.28 -6.57
C PHE A 186 13.51 27.12 -7.52
N PHE A 187 13.03 26.01 -6.96
CA PHE A 187 12.58 24.84 -7.71
C PHE A 187 11.17 24.45 -7.26
N MET A 188 10.30 24.11 -8.21
CA MET A 188 8.93 23.65 -7.92
C MET A 188 8.49 22.62 -8.96
N THR A 189 7.81 21.57 -8.47
CA THR A 189 7.01 20.68 -9.31
C THR A 189 5.58 20.61 -8.81
N ILE A 190 4.64 20.53 -9.73
CA ILE A 190 3.24 20.26 -9.46
C ILE A 190 2.75 19.20 -10.44
N ASP A 191 2.15 18.13 -9.93
CA ASP A 191 1.63 17.02 -10.74
C ASP A 191 0.20 16.68 -10.30
N TYR A 192 -0.71 16.62 -11.25
CA TYR A 192 -2.02 16.02 -11.09
C TYR A 192 -1.99 14.61 -11.66
N TYR A 193 -2.63 13.67 -10.99
CA TYR A 193 -2.81 12.31 -11.48
C TYR A 193 -4.25 11.83 -11.28
N ASN A 194 -4.65 10.90 -12.16
CA ASN A 194 -5.88 10.13 -12.05
C ASN A 194 -5.57 8.68 -12.43
N ILE A 195 -5.96 7.74 -11.55
CA ILE A 195 -5.68 6.33 -11.68
C ILE A 195 -6.98 5.56 -11.45
N GLU A 196 -7.49 4.94 -12.50
CA GLU A 196 -8.61 3.99 -12.41
C GLU A 196 -8.04 2.58 -12.27
N VAL A 197 -8.54 1.80 -11.31
CA VAL A 197 -8.19 0.40 -11.12
C VAL A 197 -9.45 -0.43 -11.11
N THR A 198 -9.58 -1.35 -12.05
CA THR A 198 -10.69 -2.28 -12.15
C THR A 198 -10.32 -3.67 -11.64
N GLY A 199 -11.29 -4.38 -11.07
CA GLY A 199 -11.08 -5.71 -10.53
C GLY A 199 -10.08 -5.79 -9.39
N ARG A 200 -10.02 -4.78 -8.51
CA ARG A 200 -9.09 -4.75 -7.37
C ARG A 200 -9.23 -5.98 -6.49
N LEU A 201 -8.08 -6.58 -6.18
CA LEU A 201 -7.98 -7.76 -5.33
C LEU A 201 -8.00 -7.37 -3.85
N ALA A 202 -8.97 -7.92 -3.14
CA ALA A 202 -9.03 -7.80 -1.69
C ALA A 202 -9.51 -9.11 -1.06
N GLN A 203 -9.20 -9.30 0.21
CA GLN A 203 -9.84 -10.35 1.00
C GLN A 203 -11.27 -9.94 1.28
N SER A 204 -12.24 -10.83 1.13
CA SER A 204 -13.64 -10.55 1.44
C SER A 204 -13.83 -10.13 2.91
N SER A 205 -14.93 -9.48 3.22
CA SER A 205 -15.42 -9.42 4.59
C SER A 205 -15.68 -10.83 5.12
N GLN A 206 -15.78 -10.98 6.42
CA GLN A 206 -16.10 -12.27 7.01
C GLN A 206 -17.53 -12.67 6.63
N ILE A 207 -17.69 -13.88 6.07
CA ILE A 207 -18.97 -14.46 5.69
C ILE A 207 -19.28 -15.58 6.69
N SER A 208 -20.34 -15.42 7.48
CA SER A 208 -20.76 -16.43 8.47
C SER A 208 -21.21 -17.70 7.78
N VAL A 209 -20.84 -18.84 8.33
CA VAL A 209 -21.28 -20.16 7.87
C VAL A 209 -22.45 -20.60 8.75
N GLU A 210 -23.67 -20.48 8.20
CA GLU A 210 -24.90 -20.75 8.93
C GLU A 210 -25.27 -22.23 8.93
N SER A 211 -25.99 -22.66 9.97
CA SER A 211 -26.43 -24.07 10.09
C SER A 211 -27.34 -24.53 8.94
N ASP A 212 -28.07 -23.61 8.33
CA ASP A 212 -28.96 -23.86 7.20
C ASP A 212 -28.19 -24.21 5.93
N ASP A 213 -26.92 -23.78 5.81
CA ASP A 213 -26.04 -24.04 4.68
C ASP A 213 -25.34 -25.40 4.75
N TYR A 214 -25.26 -26.03 5.94
CA TYR A 214 -24.46 -27.24 6.15
C TYR A 214 -24.79 -28.37 5.19
N ALA A 215 -26.07 -28.59 4.87
CA ALA A 215 -26.48 -29.65 3.94
C ALA A 215 -26.00 -29.39 2.52
N ALA A 216 -26.08 -28.14 2.06
CA ALA A 216 -25.63 -27.70 0.75
C ALA A 216 -24.09 -27.69 0.66
N LEU A 217 -23.41 -27.26 1.69
CA LEU A 217 -21.94 -27.27 1.80
C LEU A 217 -21.38 -28.69 1.72
N ARG A 218 -21.98 -29.66 2.42
CA ARG A 218 -21.59 -31.08 2.30
C ARG A 218 -21.82 -31.60 0.88
N ALA A 219 -22.92 -31.22 0.25
CA ALA A 219 -23.17 -31.57 -1.14
C ALA A 219 -22.16 -30.96 -2.11
N ALA A 220 -21.63 -29.79 -1.79
CA ALA A 220 -20.56 -29.11 -2.53
C ALA A 220 -19.16 -29.70 -2.23
N GLY A 221 -19.04 -30.64 -1.29
CA GLY A 221 -17.76 -31.31 -0.95
C GLY A 221 -17.02 -30.71 0.26
N VAL A 222 -17.68 -29.85 1.04
CA VAL A 222 -17.10 -29.32 2.28
C VAL A 222 -17.26 -30.35 3.40
N GLU A 223 -16.16 -30.79 3.98
CA GLU A 223 -16.17 -31.71 5.13
C GLU A 223 -16.40 -30.94 6.43
N ASN A 224 -17.27 -31.46 7.30
CA ASN A 224 -17.56 -30.93 8.65
C ASN A 224 -17.79 -29.40 8.70
N PRO A 225 -18.72 -28.83 7.89
CA PRO A 225 -18.96 -27.39 7.84
C PRO A 225 -19.38 -26.81 9.20
N GLU A 226 -19.89 -27.60 10.13
CA GLU A 226 -20.23 -27.22 11.50
C GLU A 226 -19.03 -26.82 12.37
N LEU A 227 -17.80 -27.10 11.94
CA LEU A 227 -16.57 -26.68 12.62
C LEU A 227 -16.03 -25.34 12.11
N ILE A 228 -16.67 -24.76 11.10
CA ILE A 228 -16.27 -23.50 10.46
C ILE A 228 -17.27 -22.44 10.85
N SER A 229 -16.84 -21.41 11.55
CA SER A 229 -17.71 -20.30 11.97
C SER A 229 -17.90 -19.26 10.87
N ALA A 230 -16.83 -18.99 10.14
CA ALA A 230 -16.84 -18.03 9.05
C ALA A 230 -15.78 -18.37 8.00
N VAL A 231 -15.93 -17.80 6.80
CA VAL A 231 -14.96 -17.89 5.71
C VAL A 231 -14.61 -16.52 5.17
N THR A 232 -13.35 -16.35 4.77
CA THR A 232 -12.88 -15.27 3.91
C THR A 232 -12.06 -15.84 2.77
N TYR A 233 -12.02 -15.13 1.65
CA TYR A 233 -11.23 -15.49 0.47
C TYR A 233 -10.87 -14.23 -0.30
N TYR A 234 -9.85 -14.30 -1.17
CA TYR A 234 -9.54 -13.19 -2.06
C TYR A 234 -10.49 -13.17 -3.26
N SER A 235 -10.89 -11.98 -3.68
CA SER A 235 -11.79 -11.75 -4.82
C SER A 235 -11.45 -10.43 -5.52
N ASN A 236 -11.88 -10.32 -6.79
CA ASN A 236 -11.81 -9.07 -7.55
C ASN A 236 -13.12 -8.29 -7.30
N ASP A 237 -13.19 -7.60 -6.17
CA ASP A 237 -14.45 -7.05 -5.65
C ASP A 237 -14.68 -5.58 -5.96
N PHE A 238 -13.61 -4.81 -6.25
CA PHE A 238 -13.70 -3.35 -6.32
C PHE A 238 -13.24 -2.83 -7.67
N ASP A 239 -13.89 -1.74 -8.10
CA ASP A 239 -13.33 -0.79 -9.04
C ASP A 239 -13.11 0.53 -8.27
N THR A 240 -11.98 1.18 -8.44
CA THR A 240 -11.65 2.42 -7.73
C THR A 240 -11.05 3.45 -8.64
N THR A 241 -11.35 4.72 -8.36
CA THR A 241 -10.69 5.88 -8.95
C THR A 241 -9.92 6.62 -7.87
N THR A 242 -8.63 6.83 -8.09
CA THR A 242 -7.78 7.64 -7.22
C THR A 242 -7.26 8.83 -8.01
N GLN A 243 -7.48 10.04 -7.52
CA GLN A 243 -6.97 11.28 -8.09
C GLN A 243 -6.21 12.07 -7.04
N GLY A 244 -5.28 12.91 -7.50
CA GLY A 244 -4.53 13.70 -6.55
C GLY A 244 -3.65 14.76 -7.18
N ILE A 245 -3.06 15.57 -6.30
CA ILE A 245 -2.08 16.60 -6.63
C ILE A 245 -0.87 16.45 -5.72
N ASP A 246 0.31 16.34 -6.32
CA ASP A 246 1.59 16.42 -5.64
C ASP A 246 2.24 17.76 -5.93
N LEU A 247 2.65 18.47 -4.89
CA LEU A 247 3.42 19.71 -4.97
C LEU A 247 4.71 19.54 -4.16
N VAL A 248 5.85 19.80 -4.81
CA VAL A 248 7.16 19.93 -4.15
C VAL A 248 7.73 21.28 -4.51
N ALA A 249 8.16 22.06 -3.51
CA ALA A 249 8.83 23.33 -3.73
C ALA A 249 10.05 23.44 -2.80
N THR A 250 11.13 23.99 -3.32
CA THR A 250 12.37 24.22 -2.58
C THR A 250 12.89 25.62 -2.91
N TYR A 251 13.33 26.33 -1.88
CA TYR A 251 14.00 27.61 -2.03
C TYR A 251 15.27 27.63 -1.18
N GLU A 252 16.37 27.97 -1.83
CA GLU A 252 17.68 28.09 -1.18
C GLU A 252 18.07 29.56 -1.06
N MET A 253 18.64 29.96 0.07
CA MET A 253 19.03 31.35 0.30
C MET A 253 20.15 31.43 1.34
N GLU A 254 20.92 32.47 1.28
CA GLU A 254 21.84 32.82 2.40
C GLU A 254 21.10 33.64 3.46
N LEU A 255 21.00 33.10 4.67
CA LEU A 255 20.39 33.78 5.81
C LEU A 255 21.22 33.57 7.07
N MET A 256 21.35 34.61 7.91
CA MET A 256 22.11 34.56 9.16
C MET A 256 23.58 34.11 9.01
N GLY A 257 24.19 34.35 7.84
CA GLY A 257 25.57 33.98 7.54
C GLY A 257 25.79 32.49 7.33
N GLY A 258 24.80 31.78 6.89
CA GLY A 258 24.81 30.38 6.50
C GLY A 258 23.79 30.06 5.43
N ASP A 259 23.82 28.81 4.93
CA ASP A 259 22.92 28.33 3.87
C ASP A 259 21.60 27.88 4.47
N THR A 260 20.51 28.46 3.99
CA THR A 260 19.13 28.16 4.38
C THR A 260 18.42 27.49 3.24
N LYS A 261 17.77 26.35 3.54
CA LYS A 261 16.91 25.65 2.60
C LYS A 261 15.49 25.52 3.18
N LEU A 262 14.52 26.07 2.48
CA LEU A 262 13.09 25.88 2.77
C LEU A 262 12.52 24.86 1.78
N SER A 263 11.89 23.81 2.28
CA SER A 263 11.28 22.76 1.44
C SER A 263 9.86 22.51 1.87
N LEU A 264 8.95 22.51 0.91
CA LEU A 264 7.55 22.15 1.07
C LEU A 264 7.26 20.91 0.21
N ALA A 265 6.65 19.88 0.80
CA ALA A 265 5.98 18.81 0.09
C ALA A 265 4.52 18.79 0.52
N TYR A 266 3.61 18.77 -0.43
CA TYR A 266 2.18 18.67 -0.19
C TYR A 266 1.58 17.64 -1.13
N ASN A 267 0.72 16.79 -0.59
CA ASN A 267 -0.06 15.82 -1.33
C ASN A 267 -1.53 15.98 -0.97
N TRP A 268 -2.38 16.01 -1.98
CA TRP A 268 -3.80 15.76 -1.87
C TRP A 268 -4.12 14.50 -2.68
N THR A 269 -4.82 13.55 -2.07
CA THR A 269 -5.25 12.31 -2.70
C THR A 269 -6.67 12.00 -2.29
N ASP A 270 -7.53 11.73 -3.26
CA ASP A 270 -8.92 11.33 -3.08
C ASP A 270 -9.11 9.97 -3.77
N THR A 271 -9.57 8.98 -3.03
CA THR A 271 -9.88 7.64 -3.55
C THR A 271 -11.35 7.35 -3.39
N GLN A 272 -12.01 6.94 -4.47
CA GLN A 272 -13.42 6.57 -4.51
C GLN A 272 -13.56 5.11 -4.94
N VAL A 273 -14.48 4.40 -4.31
CA VAL A 273 -14.89 3.05 -4.71
C VAL A 273 -16.07 3.18 -5.65
N ASP A 274 -15.81 3.05 -6.95
CA ASP A 274 -16.82 3.23 -8.01
C ASP A 274 -17.80 2.06 -8.05
N LYS A 275 -17.32 0.87 -7.66
CA LYS A 275 -18.10 -0.36 -7.65
C LYS A 275 -17.55 -1.33 -6.61
N PHE A 276 -18.44 -2.03 -5.94
CA PHE A 276 -18.09 -3.14 -5.05
C PHE A 276 -19.20 -4.20 -5.04
N ASN A 277 -18.86 -5.40 -4.54
CA ASN A 277 -19.83 -6.49 -4.35
C ASN A 277 -20.33 -6.49 -2.90
N PRO A 278 -21.60 -6.13 -2.62
CA PRO A 278 -22.12 -6.07 -1.25
C PRO A 278 -22.24 -7.44 -0.56
N ASP A 279 -22.20 -8.56 -1.31
CA ASP A 279 -22.25 -9.90 -0.73
C ASP A 279 -20.92 -10.31 -0.09
N THR A 280 -19.82 -9.70 -0.53
CA THR A 280 -18.45 -10.02 -0.09
C THR A 280 -17.75 -8.85 0.59
N THR A 281 -18.30 -7.64 0.51
CA THR A 281 -17.68 -6.41 1.05
C THR A 281 -18.73 -5.57 1.77
N ASN A 282 -18.47 -5.21 3.01
CA ASN A 282 -19.32 -4.32 3.79
C ASN A 282 -18.96 -2.83 3.55
N GLU A 283 -19.89 -1.93 3.93
CA GLU A 283 -19.73 -0.48 3.78
C GLU A 283 -18.55 0.08 4.61
N GLY A 284 -18.27 -0.49 5.78
CA GLY A 284 -17.14 -0.09 6.62
C GLY A 284 -15.80 -0.30 5.90
N LYS A 285 -15.68 -1.41 5.15
CA LYS A 285 -14.49 -1.68 4.34
C LYS A 285 -14.37 -0.72 3.15
N VAL A 286 -15.49 -0.36 2.51
CA VAL A 286 -15.51 0.68 1.46
C VAL A 286 -15.00 1.99 2.05
N LYS A 287 -15.57 2.45 3.15
CA LYS A 287 -15.17 3.68 3.82
C LYS A 287 -13.70 3.68 4.25
N ARG A 288 -13.19 2.53 4.72
CA ARG A 288 -11.76 2.39 5.05
C ARG A 288 -10.85 2.50 3.82
N LEU A 289 -11.32 2.08 2.64
CA LEU A 289 -10.57 2.26 1.40
C LEU A 289 -10.58 3.71 0.91
N GLU A 290 -11.70 4.41 1.09
CA GLU A 290 -11.86 5.81 0.70
C GLU A 290 -11.17 6.75 1.69
N ASP A 291 -11.50 6.67 2.97
CA ASP A 291 -11.13 7.65 3.99
C ASP A 291 -10.08 7.14 5.00
N GLY A 292 -9.57 5.91 4.87
CA GLY A 292 -8.66 5.29 5.86
C GLY A 292 -7.26 5.89 5.94
N MET A 293 -6.91 6.76 4.99
CA MET A 293 -5.69 7.58 5.00
C MET A 293 -6.07 9.04 4.80
N PRO A 294 -5.36 9.99 5.42
CA PRO A 294 -5.64 11.41 5.24
C PRO A 294 -5.56 11.84 3.77
N ASP A 295 -6.60 12.50 3.27
CA ASP A 295 -6.60 13.10 1.92
C ASP A 295 -5.53 14.17 1.75
N HIS A 296 -5.23 14.90 2.81
CA HIS A 296 -4.27 15.99 2.80
C HIS A 296 -3.07 15.68 3.70
N ARG A 297 -1.87 15.75 3.13
CA ARG A 297 -0.60 15.64 3.85
C ARG A 297 0.34 16.75 3.42
N ALA A 298 1.04 17.35 4.39
CA ALA A 298 2.05 18.35 4.08
C ALA A 298 3.27 18.19 4.99
N THR A 299 4.44 18.47 4.44
CA THR A 299 5.69 18.55 5.19
C THR A 299 6.40 19.84 4.83
N LEU A 300 6.66 20.68 5.83
CA LEU A 300 7.46 21.91 5.70
C LEU A 300 8.75 21.76 6.48
N THR A 301 9.88 21.85 5.81
CA THR A 301 11.21 21.74 6.43
C THR A 301 11.99 23.03 6.24
N LEU A 302 12.49 23.60 7.32
CA LEU A 302 13.51 24.65 7.34
C LEU A 302 14.83 24.03 7.79
N ALA A 303 15.80 23.98 6.91
CA ALA A 303 17.16 23.55 7.21
C ALA A 303 18.12 24.73 7.15
N GLN A 304 19.03 24.80 8.09
CA GLN A 304 20.04 25.85 8.20
C GLN A 304 21.41 25.22 8.42
N SER A 305 22.40 25.63 7.64
CA SER A 305 23.77 25.13 7.72
C SER A 305 24.77 26.28 7.86
N TRP A 306 25.68 26.12 8.79
CA TRP A 306 26.88 26.94 8.95
C TRP A 306 28.11 26.03 8.83
N ASP A 307 29.31 26.55 8.91
CA ASP A 307 30.57 25.77 8.75
C ASP A 307 30.54 24.41 9.51
N LYS A 308 30.19 24.43 10.81
CA LYS A 308 30.24 23.24 11.67
C LYS A 308 28.87 22.83 12.22
N LEU A 309 27.89 23.68 12.18
CA LEU A 309 26.57 23.47 12.75
C LEU A 309 25.52 23.36 11.64
N SER A 310 24.76 22.33 11.64
CA SER A 310 23.52 22.20 10.82
C SER A 310 22.34 21.91 11.72
N MET A 311 21.19 22.45 11.36
CA MET A 311 19.93 22.26 12.08
C MET A 311 18.79 22.13 11.10
N PHE A 312 17.74 21.40 11.45
CA PHE A 312 16.46 21.50 10.77
C PHE A 312 15.31 21.49 11.76
N VAL A 313 14.22 22.11 11.34
CA VAL A 313 12.89 21.98 11.93
C VAL A 313 11.95 21.54 10.83
N ARG A 314 11.15 20.52 11.10
CA ARG A 314 10.17 19.99 10.17
C ARG A 314 8.80 19.91 10.83
N GLY A 315 7.79 20.51 10.19
CA GLY A 315 6.39 20.33 10.53
C GLY A 315 5.75 19.33 9.57
N ASN A 316 5.06 18.31 10.11
CA ASN A 316 4.29 17.35 9.34
C ASN A 316 2.82 17.54 9.69
N PHE A 317 1.99 17.83 8.69
CA PHE A 317 0.54 17.91 8.81
C PHE A 317 -0.10 16.66 8.24
N TYR A 318 -1.08 16.12 8.93
CA TYR A 318 -1.92 15.00 8.55
C TYR A 318 -3.37 15.44 8.65
N GLY A 319 -4.15 15.30 7.58
CA GLY A 319 -5.59 15.57 7.55
C GLY A 319 -6.39 14.59 8.39
N GLU A 320 -7.69 14.77 8.41
CA GLU A 320 -8.63 13.82 9.02
C GLU A 320 -8.58 12.47 8.26
N TYR A 321 -8.90 11.38 8.97
CA TYR A 321 -8.95 10.04 8.38
C TYR A 321 -9.94 9.16 9.14
N TYR A 322 -10.46 8.13 8.47
CA TYR A 322 -11.33 7.15 9.09
C TYR A 322 -10.53 6.10 9.84
N ALA A 323 -10.58 6.20 11.18
CA ALA A 323 -9.91 5.27 12.08
C ALA A 323 -10.86 4.10 12.41
N THR A 324 -10.41 2.88 12.15
CA THR A 324 -11.20 1.66 12.34
C THR A 324 -10.30 0.49 12.73
N HIS A 325 -10.88 -0.56 13.33
CA HIS A 325 -10.19 -1.83 13.58
C HIS A 325 -10.15 -2.68 12.31
N ALA A 326 -9.12 -3.53 12.15
CA ALA A 326 -8.96 -4.37 10.95
C ALA A 326 -10.10 -5.38 10.76
N ASP A 327 -10.65 -5.89 11.86
CA ASP A 327 -11.79 -6.82 11.87
C ASP A 327 -13.14 -6.10 11.82
N ASP A 328 -13.15 -4.79 11.49
CA ASP A 328 -14.38 -4.01 11.47
C ASP A 328 -15.41 -4.61 10.53
N THR A 329 -16.48 -5.06 11.11
CA THR A 329 -17.63 -5.61 10.39
C THR A 329 -18.80 -4.65 10.33
N SER A 330 -18.81 -3.62 11.19
CA SER A 330 -19.91 -2.66 11.27
C SER A 330 -19.64 -1.56 12.30
N ASP A 331 -19.05 -0.47 11.94
CA ASP A 331 -18.91 0.75 12.75
C ASP A 331 -18.43 0.58 14.23
N TRP A 332 -18.00 -0.62 14.60
CA TRP A 332 -17.62 -0.95 15.97
C TRP A 332 -16.35 -0.20 16.36
N GLY A 333 -16.53 0.85 17.16
CA GLY A 333 -15.44 1.71 17.60
C GLY A 333 -14.84 2.60 16.52
N SER A 334 -15.35 2.58 15.28
CA SER A 334 -14.84 3.40 14.19
C SER A 334 -15.24 4.87 14.34
N GLU A 335 -14.35 5.78 13.90
CA GLU A 335 -14.63 7.22 13.89
C GLU A 335 -13.74 7.97 12.90
N MET A 336 -14.14 9.20 12.53
CA MET A 336 -13.23 10.13 11.90
C MET A 336 -12.25 10.68 12.94
N ALA A 337 -10.97 10.44 12.73
CA ALA A 337 -9.90 10.97 13.57
C ALA A 337 -9.57 12.40 13.14
N ASP A 338 -9.30 13.25 14.12
CA ASP A 338 -8.95 14.65 13.89
C ASP A 338 -7.60 14.79 13.16
N SER A 339 -7.44 15.90 12.44
CA SER A 339 -6.17 16.28 11.85
C SER A 339 -5.09 16.51 12.92
N ALA A 340 -3.83 16.22 12.59
CA ALA A 340 -2.72 16.34 13.52
C ALA A 340 -1.50 17.03 12.89
N VAL A 341 -0.67 17.61 13.75
CA VAL A 341 0.63 18.19 13.38
C VAL A 341 1.70 17.62 14.29
N THR A 342 2.78 17.06 13.72
CA THR A 342 3.99 16.71 14.44
C THR A 342 5.14 17.64 14.08
N ILE A 343 6.04 17.89 15.02
CA ILE A 343 7.25 18.70 14.78
C ILE A 343 8.47 17.86 15.07
N ASP A 344 9.39 17.80 14.10
CA ASP A 344 10.69 17.17 14.25
C ASP A 344 11.79 18.24 14.31
N LEU A 345 12.85 17.97 15.05
CA LEU A 345 13.99 18.86 15.21
C LEU A 345 15.28 18.04 15.26
N GLU A 346 16.32 18.48 14.56
CA GLU A 346 17.68 17.97 14.77
C GLU A 346 18.69 19.12 14.72
N ALA A 347 19.73 19.02 15.56
CA ALA A 347 20.93 19.81 15.48
C ALA A 347 22.16 18.90 15.43
N SER A 348 23.04 19.13 14.47
CA SER A 348 24.26 18.36 14.23
C SER A 348 25.48 19.27 14.27
N TYR A 349 26.49 18.91 15.07
CA TYR A 349 27.74 19.68 15.19
C TYR A 349 28.94 18.82 14.83
N ARG A 350 29.73 19.29 13.87
CA ARG A 350 31.01 18.68 13.46
C ARG A 350 32.11 19.04 14.44
N LEU A 351 32.36 18.16 15.41
CA LEU A 351 33.39 18.33 16.44
C LEU A 351 34.81 18.28 15.87
N THR A 352 35.03 17.35 14.94
CA THR A 352 36.30 17.23 14.17
C THR A 352 35.93 16.92 12.71
N ASP A 353 36.93 16.90 11.81
CA ASP A 353 36.71 16.57 10.39
C ASP A 353 36.11 15.16 10.22
N ASN A 354 36.34 14.29 11.19
CA ASN A 354 35.91 12.89 11.15
C ASN A 354 34.74 12.57 12.12
N PHE A 355 34.36 13.48 13.03
CA PHE A 355 33.37 13.19 14.06
C PHE A 355 32.28 14.25 14.16
N THR A 356 31.04 13.82 13.96
CA THR A 356 29.84 14.64 14.11
C THR A 356 28.98 14.11 15.25
N LEU A 357 28.50 15.01 16.09
CA LEU A 357 27.53 14.74 17.15
C LEU A 357 26.18 15.36 16.75
N SER A 358 25.13 14.58 16.77
CA SER A 358 23.76 15.02 16.50
C SER A 358 22.87 14.78 17.72
N ALA A 359 21.92 15.67 17.94
CA ALA A 359 20.84 15.49 18.90
C ALA A 359 19.51 15.92 18.23
N GLY A 360 18.47 15.15 18.43
CA GLY A 360 17.21 15.43 17.79
C GLY A 360 16.02 14.83 18.50
N ALA A 361 14.85 15.22 18.02
CA ALA A 361 13.55 14.71 18.44
C ALA A 361 12.65 14.56 17.22
N ASN A 362 12.00 13.40 17.11
CA ASN A 362 10.86 13.21 16.23
C ASN A 362 9.61 13.39 17.08
N ASN A 363 8.60 14.07 16.54
CA ASN A 363 7.39 14.40 17.26
C ASN A 363 7.73 15.08 18.62
N LEU A 364 8.43 16.19 18.56
CA LEU A 364 8.98 16.94 19.70
C LEU A 364 7.96 17.23 20.82
N PHE A 365 6.69 17.42 20.46
CA PHE A 365 5.62 17.78 21.39
C PHE A 365 4.77 16.59 21.82
N ASP A 366 5.20 15.36 21.51
CA ASP A 366 4.53 14.12 21.94
C ASP A 366 3.05 14.07 21.50
N GLN A 367 2.80 14.46 20.22
CA GLN A 367 1.46 14.37 19.65
C GLN A 367 1.04 12.91 19.60
N GLU A 368 -0.02 12.55 20.30
CA GLU A 368 -0.56 11.20 20.29
C GLU A 368 -1.49 10.98 19.08
N ALA A 369 -1.52 9.75 18.56
CA ALA A 369 -2.51 9.31 17.59
C ALA A 369 -3.91 9.26 18.23
N GLN A 370 -4.95 9.16 17.40
CA GLN A 370 -6.34 9.02 17.85
C GLN A 370 -6.48 7.75 18.70
N LYS A 371 -7.01 7.92 19.93
CA LYS A 371 -7.30 6.79 20.83
C LYS A 371 -8.65 6.17 20.50
N LEU A 372 -8.74 4.86 20.67
CA LEU A 372 -10.01 4.13 20.60
C LEU A 372 -11.06 4.71 21.54
N LYS A 373 -12.33 4.66 21.15
CA LYS A 373 -13.43 5.06 22.03
C LYS A 373 -13.47 4.20 23.32
N ASP A 374 -13.83 4.80 24.42
CA ASP A 374 -13.79 4.18 25.76
C ASP A 374 -14.43 2.78 25.84
N GLY A 375 -15.56 2.56 25.17
CA GLY A 375 -16.24 1.27 25.14
C GLY A 375 -15.47 0.14 24.44
N THR A 376 -14.64 0.49 23.50
CA THR A 376 -13.87 -0.43 22.65
C THR A 376 -12.57 -0.87 23.31
N LEU A 377 -11.93 0.02 24.08
CA LEU A 377 -10.66 -0.23 24.77
C LEU A 377 -10.69 -1.47 25.67
N GLY A 378 -11.79 -1.67 26.40
CA GLY A 378 -11.95 -2.80 27.32
C GLY A 378 -12.05 -4.15 26.62
N GLU A 379 -12.57 -4.19 25.41
CA GLU A 379 -12.80 -5.42 24.65
C GLU A 379 -11.58 -5.81 23.82
N LEU A 380 -10.90 -4.84 23.21
CA LEU A 380 -9.71 -5.09 22.38
C LEU A 380 -8.41 -5.20 23.19
N GLY A 381 -8.35 -4.63 24.38
CA GLY A 381 -7.11 -4.50 25.14
C GLY A 381 -6.07 -3.60 24.46
N ALA A 382 -6.51 -2.75 23.51
CA ALA A 382 -5.69 -1.80 22.77
C ALA A 382 -6.05 -0.36 23.19
N ILE A 383 -5.12 0.57 22.99
CA ILE A 383 -5.31 2.00 23.27
C ILE A 383 -5.55 2.78 21.99
N TYR A 384 -4.91 2.37 20.90
CA TYR A 384 -4.94 3.04 19.61
C TYR A 384 -5.53 2.14 18.53
N TYR A 385 -6.02 2.75 17.46
CA TYR A 385 -6.36 2.03 16.24
C TYR A 385 -5.11 1.40 15.62
N GLU A 386 -5.28 0.30 14.89
CA GLU A 386 -4.18 -0.46 14.28
C GLU A 386 -3.46 0.31 13.18
N SER A 387 -4.15 1.23 12.54
CA SER A 387 -3.61 2.08 11.48
C SER A 387 -3.76 3.55 11.85
N GLY A 388 -2.75 4.33 11.48
CA GLY A 388 -2.74 5.77 11.66
C GLY A 388 -1.63 6.38 10.80
N PRO A 389 -1.70 7.69 10.52
CA PRO A 389 -0.76 8.34 9.60
C PRO A 389 0.63 8.56 10.20
N PHE A 390 0.82 8.39 11.51
CA PHE A 390 2.09 8.55 12.23
C PHE A 390 2.16 7.60 13.43
N ASP A 391 3.37 7.45 13.99
CA ASP A 391 3.65 6.51 15.08
C ASP A 391 2.89 6.87 16.36
N TYR A 392 2.18 5.89 16.93
CA TYR A 392 1.44 6.03 18.19
C TYR A 392 2.35 5.95 19.45
N ASN A 393 3.66 5.67 19.31
CA ASN A 393 4.60 5.73 20.43
C ASN A 393 4.91 7.16 20.89
N GLY A 394 4.42 8.18 20.16
CA GLY A 394 4.61 9.58 20.53
C GLY A 394 6.01 10.10 20.24
N GLY A 395 6.54 10.94 21.13
CA GLY A 395 7.81 11.61 20.97
C GLY A 395 9.03 10.71 21.16
N TYR A 396 9.98 10.78 20.21
CA TYR A 396 11.24 10.05 20.26
C TYR A 396 12.44 11.02 20.27
N TYR A 397 13.30 10.89 21.29
CA TYR A 397 14.47 11.75 21.49
C TYR A 397 15.74 10.94 21.38
N TYR A 398 16.75 11.48 20.68
CA TYR A 398 18.01 10.77 20.43
C TYR A 398 19.25 11.64 20.47
N VAL A 399 20.39 10.99 20.73
CA VAL A 399 21.72 11.53 20.53
C VAL A 399 22.51 10.52 19.71
N GLN A 400 23.18 10.96 18.66
CA GLN A 400 23.94 10.13 17.73
C GLN A 400 25.36 10.67 17.55
N GLY A 401 26.37 9.80 17.60
CA GLY A 401 27.72 10.10 17.17
C GLY A 401 28.04 9.38 15.86
N ARG A 402 28.54 10.11 14.85
CA ARG A 402 28.98 9.54 13.55
C ARG A 402 30.48 9.78 13.41
N TYR A 403 31.24 8.71 13.19
CA TYR A 403 32.65 8.77 12.86
C TYR A 403 32.89 8.26 11.44
N THR A 404 33.56 9.04 10.62
CA THR A 404 33.92 8.70 9.22
C THR A 404 35.43 8.42 9.18
N PHE A 405 35.83 7.25 8.66
CA PHE A 405 37.21 6.79 8.59
C PHE A 405 37.96 7.36 7.39
#